data_1fbeb25fdfc40ade16f3b9d924dfda8f
#
_entry.id   1fbeb25fdfc40ade16f3b9d924dfda8f
#
_cell.length_a   1.000
_cell.length_b   1.000
_cell.length_c   1.000
_cell.angle_alpha   90.00
_cell.angle_beta   90.00
_cell.angle_gamma   90.00
#
_symmetry.space_group_name_H-M   'P 1'
#
loop_
_entity.id
_entity.type
_entity.pdbx_description
1 polymer ?
#
loop_
_entity_poly.entity_id
_entity_poly.type
_entity_poly.pdbx_seq_one_letter_code
_entity_poly.pdbx_strand_id
1 'polypeptide(L)'
;MYPILHCTDAMCPVMQDCHAAFYAPANLMLCVTGDVDPALVEEIARAESANAHAEPVPVRDYGPAEAMTCPTKRTVRHMEIAMPTFCLGFKCEPPARGLESMRREIIGDLAAEILVGESSALYTRLYDEGLINSGFSAGYESVRDACLFSAGGDSRDPDAVLRAVLDEAQRLSRAGFDRALFDRLIRSSLGRRTRDLDSFESVCYRMCAYHFDGVDYFSFPEAYASVTPEDVLQFIRQVIRPERAALSIILPNESEESA
;
A
#
# COMPACT_ATOMS: atom_id res chain seq x y z
N MET A 1 -21.88 12.70 -12.48
CA MET A 1 -22.69 11.60 -13.12
C MET A 1 -21.75 10.87 -14.06
N TYR A 2 -21.24 9.71 -13.68
CA TYR A 2 -20.44 8.90 -14.59
C TYR A 2 -21.35 8.37 -15.70
N PRO A 3 -20.95 8.47 -16.98
CA PRO A 3 -21.74 7.90 -18.04
C PRO A 3 -21.85 6.40 -17.79
N ILE A 4 -23.07 5.89 -17.74
CA ILE A 4 -23.36 4.46 -17.76
C ILE A 4 -22.81 3.98 -19.12
N LEU A 5 -21.71 3.28 -19.09
CA LEU A 5 -21.17 2.62 -20.28
C LEU A 5 -22.19 1.53 -20.65
N HIS A 6 -23.00 1.79 -21.64
CA HIS A 6 -23.81 0.75 -22.25
C HIS A 6 -22.84 -0.27 -22.87
N CYS A 7 -22.94 -1.51 -22.44
CA CYS A 7 -22.22 -2.62 -23.07
C CYS A 7 -22.70 -2.69 -24.53
N THR A 8 -21.86 -2.28 -25.44
CA THR A 8 -22.10 -2.44 -26.90
C THR A 8 -21.55 -3.77 -27.33
N ASP A 9 -22.07 -4.34 -28.41
CA ASP A 9 -21.57 -5.62 -28.98
C ASP A 9 -20.05 -5.58 -29.26
N ALA A 10 -19.49 -4.39 -29.47
CA ALA A 10 -18.05 -4.18 -29.64
C ALA A 10 -17.22 -4.34 -28.33
N MET A 11 -17.85 -4.25 -27.15
CA MET A 11 -17.16 -4.44 -25.85
C MET A 11 -17.09 -5.91 -25.44
N CYS A 12 -18.00 -6.77 -25.92
CA CYS A 12 -18.00 -8.19 -25.60
C CYS A 12 -16.71 -8.92 -26.00
N PRO A 13 -16.14 -8.72 -27.20
CA PRO A 13 -14.89 -9.33 -27.57
C PRO A 13 -13.73 -8.92 -26.65
N VAL A 14 -13.60 -7.63 -26.32
CA VAL A 14 -12.56 -7.12 -25.41
C VAL A 14 -12.67 -7.75 -24.02
N MET A 15 -13.89 -7.90 -23.49
CA MET A 15 -14.11 -8.58 -22.21
C MET A 15 -13.76 -10.06 -22.28
N GLN A 16 -14.09 -10.74 -23.38
CA GLN A 16 -13.73 -12.14 -23.61
C GLN A 16 -12.21 -12.32 -23.73
N ASP A 17 -11.54 -11.45 -24.46
CA ASP A 17 -10.08 -11.45 -24.61
C ASP A 17 -9.40 -11.21 -23.25
N CYS A 18 -9.88 -10.24 -22.46
CA CYS A 18 -9.38 -9.99 -21.11
C CYS A 18 -9.61 -11.23 -20.21
N HIS A 19 -10.80 -11.83 -20.26
CA HIS A 19 -11.10 -13.02 -19.49
C HIS A 19 -10.16 -14.17 -19.89
N ALA A 20 -10.02 -14.48 -21.17
CA ALA A 20 -9.15 -15.52 -21.65
C ALA A 20 -7.68 -15.30 -21.24
N ALA A 21 -7.20 -14.05 -21.31
CA ALA A 21 -5.83 -13.72 -20.96
C ALA A 21 -5.55 -13.81 -19.45
N PHE A 22 -6.46 -13.33 -18.60
CA PHE A 22 -6.19 -13.18 -17.16
C PHE A 22 -6.71 -14.34 -16.31
N TYR A 23 -7.72 -15.07 -16.76
CA TYR A 23 -8.31 -16.21 -16.05
C TYR A 23 -7.81 -17.58 -16.57
N ALA A 24 -6.71 -17.59 -17.28
CA ALA A 24 -6.03 -18.83 -17.64
C ALA A 24 -5.47 -19.52 -16.38
N PRO A 25 -5.56 -20.86 -16.24
CA PRO A 25 -5.08 -21.58 -15.06
C PRO A 25 -3.64 -21.28 -14.69
N ALA A 26 -2.78 -21.04 -15.68
CA ALA A 26 -1.38 -20.67 -15.45
C ALA A 26 -1.19 -19.31 -14.74
N ASN A 27 -2.23 -18.48 -14.71
CA ASN A 27 -2.22 -17.17 -14.06
C ASN A 27 -3.05 -17.14 -12.76
N LEU A 28 -3.57 -18.30 -12.32
CA LEU A 28 -4.43 -18.40 -11.14
C LEU A 28 -3.71 -19.16 -10.03
N MET A 29 -4.03 -18.77 -8.79
CA MET A 29 -3.69 -19.52 -7.59
C MET A 29 -4.97 -19.87 -6.84
N LEU A 30 -5.15 -21.16 -6.56
CA LEU A 30 -6.20 -21.64 -5.67
C LEU A 30 -5.63 -21.80 -4.26
N CYS A 31 -6.20 -21.09 -3.32
CA CYS A 31 -5.90 -21.26 -1.89
C CYS A 31 -7.16 -21.66 -1.15
N VAL A 32 -7.07 -22.71 -0.36
CA VAL A 32 -8.18 -23.23 0.45
C VAL A 32 -7.70 -23.39 1.88
N THR A 33 -8.45 -22.84 2.84
CA THR A 33 -8.19 -23.00 4.27
C THR A 33 -9.45 -23.48 4.98
N GLY A 34 -9.33 -24.43 5.88
CA GLY A 34 -10.43 -25.01 6.65
C GLY A 34 -10.26 -26.49 6.92
N ASP A 35 -11.29 -27.09 7.48
CA ASP A 35 -11.35 -28.55 7.70
C ASP A 35 -11.80 -29.24 6.40
N VAL A 36 -10.85 -29.40 5.49
CA VAL A 36 -11.09 -29.98 4.16
C VAL A 36 -10.09 -31.09 3.86
N ASP A 37 -10.49 -32.07 3.05
CA ASP A 37 -9.57 -33.08 2.53
C ASP A 37 -8.75 -32.48 1.37
N PRO A 38 -7.43 -32.33 1.53
CA PRO A 38 -6.56 -31.77 0.47
C PRO A 38 -6.59 -32.60 -0.84
N ALA A 39 -6.76 -33.94 -0.72
CA ALA A 39 -6.79 -34.80 -1.91
C ALA A 39 -8.05 -34.55 -2.75
N LEU A 40 -9.18 -34.34 -2.09
CA LEU A 40 -10.44 -34.01 -2.77
C LEU A 40 -10.35 -32.62 -3.44
N VAL A 41 -9.76 -31.63 -2.77
CA VAL A 41 -9.56 -30.29 -3.36
C VAL A 41 -8.66 -30.39 -4.61
N GLU A 42 -7.57 -31.14 -4.52
CA GLU A 42 -6.67 -31.34 -5.65
C GLU A 42 -7.35 -32.07 -6.83
N GLU A 43 -8.16 -33.09 -6.54
CA GLU A 43 -8.93 -33.83 -7.56
C GLU A 43 -9.90 -32.90 -8.30
N ILE A 44 -10.67 -32.10 -7.56
CA ILE A 44 -11.62 -31.13 -8.14
C ILE A 44 -10.86 -30.09 -8.99
N ALA A 45 -9.83 -29.48 -8.43
CA ALA A 45 -9.04 -28.48 -9.13
C ALA A 45 -8.44 -29.02 -10.44
N ARG A 46 -7.94 -30.26 -10.42
CA ARG A 46 -7.40 -30.94 -11.59
C ARG A 46 -8.46 -31.25 -12.63
N ALA A 47 -9.64 -31.71 -12.20
CA ALA A 47 -10.76 -31.99 -13.10
C ALA A 47 -11.26 -30.72 -13.81
N GLU A 48 -11.42 -29.63 -13.08
CA GLU A 48 -11.86 -28.33 -13.61
C GLU A 48 -10.81 -27.71 -14.56
N SER A 49 -9.52 -27.91 -14.28
CA SER A 49 -8.42 -27.41 -15.11
C SER A 49 -8.15 -28.25 -16.35
N ALA A 50 -8.66 -29.50 -16.41
CA ALA A 50 -8.29 -30.45 -17.47
C ALA A 50 -8.69 -30.01 -18.89
N ASN A 51 -9.74 -29.20 -19.01
CA ASN A 51 -10.25 -28.68 -20.28
C ASN A 51 -9.86 -27.19 -20.51
N ALA A 52 -9.08 -26.63 -19.63
CA ALA A 52 -8.66 -25.23 -19.78
C ALA A 52 -7.54 -25.15 -20.85
N HIS A 53 -7.66 -24.19 -21.74
CA HIS A 53 -6.61 -23.93 -22.72
C HIS A 53 -5.36 -23.41 -22.00
N ALA A 54 -4.21 -24.02 -22.37
CA ALA A 54 -2.91 -23.55 -21.86
C ALA A 54 -2.46 -22.29 -22.62
N GLU A 55 -3.14 -21.20 -22.38
CA GLU A 55 -2.70 -19.90 -22.89
C GLU A 55 -1.47 -19.43 -22.12
N PRO A 56 -0.48 -18.84 -22.79
CA PRO A 56 0.67 -18.26 -22.10
C PRO A 56 0.21 -17.11 -21.22
N VAL A 57 0.78 -17.02 -20.02
CA VAL A 57 0.52 -15.86 -19.12
C VAL A 57 0.92 -14.58 -19.84
N PRO A 58 0.03 -13.59 -19.93
CA PRO A 58 0.33 -12.33 -20.60
C PRO A 58 1.54 -11.65 -19.97
N VAL A 59 2.46 -11.21 -20.81
CA VAL A 59 3.57 -10.35 -20.34
C VAL A 59 3.00 -8.98 -20.03
N ARG A 60 3.14 -8.56 -18.77
CA ARG A 60 2.69 -7.23 -18.34
C ARG A 60 3.71 -6.19 -18.74
N ASP A 61 3.25 -5.16 -19.42
CA ASP A 61 4.05 -3.98 -19.75
C ASP A 61 3.69 -2.86 -18.75
N TYR A 62 4.63 -2.54 -17.88
CA TYR A 62 4.49 -1.43 -16.91
C TYR A 62 5.09 -0.12 -17.43
N GLY A 63 5.51 -0.11 -18.71
CA GLY A 63 6.21 1.03 -19.29
C GLY A 63 7.67 1.15 -18.82
N PRO A 64 8.33 2.27 -19.13
CA PRO A 64 9.71 2.52 -18.71
C PRO A 64 9.80 2.74 -17.19
N ALA A 65 10.94 2.36 -16.61
CA ALA A 65 11.21 2.60 -15.19
C ALA A 65 11.06 4.09 -14.84
N GLU A 66 10.31 4.37 -13.78
CA GLU A 66 10.08 5.74 -13.35
C GLU A 66 11.27 6.31 -12.56
N ALA A 67 11.56 7.61 -12.79
CA ALA A 67 12.51 8.33 -11.94
C ALA A 67 11.97 8.45 -10.49
N MET A 68 12.88 8.37 -9.50
CA MET A 68 12.52 8.53 -8.09
C MET A 68 12.14 9.97 -7.72
N THR A 69 12.43 10.93 -8.57
CA THR A 69 11.98 12.31 -8.39
C THR A 69 10.56 12.50 -8.96
N CYS A 70 9.75 13.30 -8.27
CA CYS A 70 8.42 13.65 -8.75
C CYS A 70 8.49 14.91 -9.63
N PRO A 71 8.15 14.82 -10.92
CA PRO A 71 8.13 16.01 -11.81
C PRO A 71 7.00 16.97 -11.44
N THR A 72 5.83 16.44 -11.06
CA THR A 72 4.69 17.22 -10.57
C THR A 72 4.60 17.07 -9.07
N LYS A 73 4.97 18.11 -8.35
CA LYS A 73 5.03 18.07 -6.87
C LYS A 73 3.71 18.42 -6.20
N ARG A 74 2.82 19.11 -6.90
CA ARG A 74 1.55 19.57 -6.33
C ARG A 74 0.47 19.59 -7.41
N THR A 75 -0.66 18.95 -7.11
CA THR A 75 -1.85 18.95 -7.96
C THR A 75 -3.06 19.35 -7.13
N VAL A 76 -3.91 20.20 -7.68
CA VAL A 76 -5.16 20.62 -7.05
C VAL A 76 -6.31 20.34 -7.99
N ARG A 77 -7.39 19.79 -7.46
CA ARG A 77 -8.65 19.60 -8.16
C ARG A 77 -9.80 20.07 -7.29
N HIS A 78 -10.89 20.50 -7.92
CA HIS A 78 -12.12 20.86 -7.23
C HIS A 78 -13.16 19.76 -7.45
N MET A 79 -13.85 19.38 -6.37
CA MET A 79 -14.90 18.36 -6.38
C MET A 79 -16.00 18.72 -5.37
N GLU A 80 -17.13 18.03 -5.45
CA GLU A 80 -18.22 18.18 -4.50
C GLU A 80 -17.87 17.42 -3.19
N ILE A 81 -17.11 18.10 -2.33
CA ILE A 81 -16.72 17.61 -1.00
C ILE A 81 -16.93 18.73 0.04
N ALA A 82 -17.09 18.34 1.31
CA ALA A 82 -17.36 19.29 2.40
C ALA A 82 -16.08 19.96 2.92
N MET A 83 -14.93 19.29 2.87
CA MET A 83 -13.68 19.76 3.44
C MET A 83 -12.49 19.34 2.55
N PRO A 84 -11.42 20.14 2.47
CA PRO A 84 -10.25 19.77 1.70
C PRO A 84 -9.68 18.42 2.14
N THR A 85 -9.50 17.53 1.17
CA THR A 85 -8.89 16.20 1.35
C THR A 85 -7.58 16.14 0.60
N PHE A 86 -6.58 15.48 1.15
CA PHE A 86 -5.28 15.38 0.50
C PHE A 86 -4.70 13.97 0.56
N CYS A 87 -3.82 13.70 -0.39
CA CYS A 87 -2.94 12.55 -0.41
C CYS A 87 -1.51 13.03 -0.66
N LEU A 88 -0.63 12.70 0.26
CA LEU A 88 0.80 12.93 0.17
C LEU A 88 1.48 11.61 -0.15
N GLY A 89 2.29 11.57 -1.21
CA GLY A 89 3.04 10.37 -1.60
C GLY A 89 4.52 10.65 -1.71
N PHE A 90 5.34 9.67 -1.32
CA PHE A 90 6.78 9.66 -1.54
C PHE A 90 7.16 8.41 -2.32
N LYS A 91 7.83 8.57 -3.46
CA LYS A 91 8.30 7.44 -4.26
C LYS A 91 9.36 6.63 -3.53
N CYS A 92 9.19 5.31 -3.55
CA CYS A 92 10.12 4.34 -2.97
C CYS A 92 10.76 3.50 -4.08
N GLU A 93 12.01 3.11 -3.89
CA GLU A 93 12.61 2.08 -4.73
C GLU A 93 11.90 0.74 -4.48
N PRO A 94 11.55 0.00 -5.55
CA PRO A 94 10.99 -1.33 -5.40
C PRO A 94 12.02 -2.27 -4.75
N PRO A 95 11.59 -3.06 -3.76
CA PRO A 95 12.46 -4.06 -3.13
C PRO A 95 12.78 -5.21 -4.09
N ALA A 96 13.84 -5.95 -3.80
CA ALA A 96 14.03 -7.26 -4.40
C ALA A 96 12.87 -8.18 -4.02
N ARG A 97 12.51 -9.09 -4.93
CA ARG A 97 11.46 -10.08 -4.66
C ARG A 97 11.85 -11.04 -3.54
N GLY A 98 10.88 -11.73 -3.02
CA GLY A 98 11.10 -12.72 -1.98
C GLY A 98 11.01 -12.08 -0.59
N LEU A 99 11.73 -12.63 0.37
CA LEU A 99 11.69 -12.20 1.77
C LEU A 99 12.02 -10.72 1.95
N GLU A 100 12.81 -10.13 1.04
CA GLU A 100 13.15 -8.69 1.09
C GLU A 100 11.94 -7.80 0.80
N SER A 101 10.98 -8.23 -0.05
CA SER A 101 9.74 -7.46 -0.28
C SER A 101 8.90 -7.40 0.99
N MET A 102 8.73 -8.54 1.68
CA MET A 102 8.03 -8.60 2.95
C MET A 102 8.74 -7.78 4.04
N ARG A 103 10.07 -7.88 4.11
CA ARG A 103 10.88 -7.09 5.03
C ARG A 103 10.71 -5.58 4.78
N ARG A 104 10.70 -5.15 3.52
CA ARG A 104 10.50 -3.75 3.12
C ARG A 104 9.11 -3.24 3.51
N GLU A 105 8.07 -4.05 3.35
CA GLU A 105 6.71 -3.75 3.82
C GLU A 105 6.72 -3.47 5.33
N ILE A 106 7.29 -4.37 6.13
CA ILE A 106 7.38 -4.21 7.59
C ILE A 106 8.13 -2.93 7.97
N ILE A 107 9.26 -2.64 7.30
CA ILE A 107 10.04 -1.42 7.54
C ILE A 107 9.21 -0.18 7.21
N GLY A 108 8.50 -0.17 6.09
CA GLY A 108 7.67 0.95 5.65
C GLY A 108 6.51 1.22 6.61
N ASP A 109 5.83 0.16 7.06
CA ASP A 109 4.74 0.26 8.04
C ASP A 109 5.24 0.76 9.39
N LEU A 110 6.38 0.26 9.87
CA LEU A 110 6.98 0.77 11.11
C LEU A 110 7.44 2.23 10.96
N ALA A 111 7.92 2.63 9.79
CA ALA A 111 8.27 4.02 9.52
C ALA A 111 7.03 4.92 9.55
N ALA A 112 5.89 4.46 9.02
CA ALA A 112 4.62 5.17 9.09
C ALA A 112 4.16 5.37 10.54
N GLU A 113 4.17 4.31 11.33
CA GLU A 113 3.77 4.36 12.75
C GLU A 113 4.70 5.27 13.58
N ILE A 114 6.01 5.25 13.33
CA ILE A 114 6.98 6.07 14.07
C ILE A 114 6.88 7.54 13.65
N LEU A 115 6.68 7.82 12.37
CA LEU A 115 6.68 9.18 11.83
C LEU A 115 5.36 9.91 12.11
N VAL A 116 4.23 9.24 11.81
CA VAL A 116 2.89 9.85 11.78
C VAL A 116 1.79 8.97 12.38
N GLY A 117 2.12 7.85 13.02
CA GLY A 117 1.13 7.03 13.71
C GLY A 117 0.45 7.78 14.85
N GLU A 118 -0.75 7.37 15.26
CA GLU A 118 -1.58 8.06 16.27
C GLU A 118 -0.85 8.34 17.61
N SER A 119 0.12 7.52 17.96
CA SER A 119 0.94 7.69 19.17
C SER A 119 2.19 8.53 18.96
N SER A 120 2.45 9.03 17.75
CA SER A 120 3.61 9.88 17.47
C SER A 120 3.39 11.31 17.95
N ALA A 121 4.49 11.97 18.30
CA ALA A 121 4.44 13.38 18.70
C ALA A 121 3.96 14.30 17.57
N LEU A 122 4.25 13.94 16.31
CA LEU A 122 3.79 14.69 15.16
C LEU A 122 2.27 14.59 14.99
N TYR A 123 1.71 13.38 15.06
CA TYR A 123 0.26 13.19 14.95
C TYR A 123 -0.49 13.97 16.03
N THR A 124 -0.08 13.81 17.31
CA THR A 124 -0.70 14.51 18.43
C THR A 124 -0.70 16.02 18.22
N ARG A 125 0.44 16.59 17.83
CA ARG A 125 0.55 18.02 17.55
C ARG A 125 -0.37 18.48 16.42
N LEU A 126 -0.35 17.78 15.27
CA LEU A 126 -1.19 18.16 14.12
C LEU A 126 -2.69 18.02 14.42
N TYR A 127 -3.06 17.03 15.23
CA TYR A 127 -4.42 16.82 15.68
C TYR A 127 -4.88 17.94 16.63
N ASP A 128 -4.06 18.29 17.63
CA ASP A 128 -4.34 19.36 18.58
C ASP A 128 -4.42 20.75 17.90
N GLU A 129 -3.60 20.98 16.88
CA GLU A 129 -3.66 22.18 16.03
C GLU A 129 -4.86 22.17 15.07
N GLY A 130 -5.61 21.06 14.98
CA GLY A 130 -6.73 20.87 14.06
C GLY A 130 -6.32 20.88 12.59
N LEU A 131 -5.08 20.54 12.29
CA LEU A 131 -4.57 20.39 10.93
C LEU A 131 -4.93 19.03 10.32
N ILE A 132 -5.16 18.02 11.15
CA ILE A 132 -5.65 16.69 10.76
C ILE A 132 -6.81 16.28 11.67
N ASN A 133 -7.55 15.26 11.25
CA ASN A 133 -8.57 14.59 12.04
C ASN A 133 -8.25 13.09 12.22
N SER A 134 -9.14 12.34 12.87
CA SER A 134 -8.98 10.89 13.09
C SER A 134 -8.98 10.04 11.81
N GLY A 135 -9.33 10.61 10.68
CA GLY A 135 -9.24 9.96 9.37
C GLY A 135 -7.85 10.01 8.75
N PHE A 136 -6.91 10.76 9.34
CA PHE A 136 -5.54 10.82 8.84
C PHE A 136 -4.82 9.50 9.09
N SER A 137 -4.21 8.96 8.04
CA SER A 137 -3.46 7.70 8.11
C SER A 137 -2.26 7.74 7.18
N ALA A 138 -1.32 6.83 7.40
CA ALA A 138 -0.17 6.63 6.54
C ALA A 138 0.16 5.14 6.43
N GLY A 139 0.86 4.78 5.36
CA GLY A 139 1.30 3.41 5.13
C GLY A 139 2.30 3.30 3.99
N TYR A 140 2.86 2.12 3.85
CA TYR A 140 3.69 1.73 2.74
C TYR A 140 2.92 0.80 1.82
N GLU A 141 2.92 1.11 0.54
CA GLU A 141 2.28 0.30 -0.49
C GLU A 141 3.30 -0.11 -1.53
N SER A 142 3.26 -1.38 -1.89
CA SER A 142 4.12 -1.95 -2.93
C SER A 142 3.27 -2.76 -3.90
N VAL A 143 3.23 -2.30 -5.13
CA VAL A 143 2.61 -3.01 -6.23
C VAL A 143 3.67 -3.21 -7.30
N ARG A 144 4.41 -4.30 -7.18
CA ARG A 144 5.55 -4.64 -8.05
C ARG A 144 6.59 -3.52 -8.13
N ASP A 145 6.70 -2.85 -9.29
CA ASP A 145 7.70 -1.82 -9.55
C ASP A 145 7.25 -0.42 -9.11
N ALA A 146 6.00 -0.28 -8.62
CA ALA A 146 5.46 0.95 -8.05
C ALA A 146 5.37 0.83 -6.53
N CYS A 147 6.25 1.51 -5.83
CA CYS A 147 6.28 1.54 -4.38
C CYS A 147 6.13 2.96 -3.87
N LEU A 148 5.27 3.13 -2.89
CA LEU A 148 4.88 4.42 -2.37
C LEU A 148 4.76 4.39 -0.84
N PHE A 149 5.34 5.37 -0.18
CA PHE A 149 4.91 5.74 1.16
C PHE A 149 3.85 6.82 1.02
N SER A 150 2.67 6.60 1.55
CA SER A 150 1.55 7.54 1.45
C SER A 150 1.05 7.98 2.81
N ALA A 151 0.54 9.21 2.88
CA ALA A 151 -0.18 9.72 4.02
C ALA A 151 -1.32 10.62 3.52
N GLY A 152 -2.48 10.57 4.16
CA GLY A 152 -3.60 11.36 3.69
C GLY A 152 -4.76 11.42 4.66
N GLY A 153 -5.70 12.30 4.36
CA GLY A 153 -6.89 12.58 5.14
C GLY A 153 -7.43 13.96 4.83
N ASP A 154 -8.23 14.50 5.72
CA ASP A 154 -8.76 15.85 5.61
C ASP A 154 -7.87 16.85 6.33
N SER A 155 -7.66 18.00 5.71
CA SER A 155 -6.87 19.09 6.31
C SER A 155 -7.28 20.44 5.78
N ARG A 156 -7.28 21.44 6.63
CA ARG A 156 -7.46 22.84 6.24
C ARG A 156 -6.21 23.43 5.57
N ASP A 157 -5.03 22.88 5.84
CA ASP A 157 -3.75 23.29 5.25
C ASP A 157 -2.87 22.05 4.96
N PRO A 158 -3.14 21.33 3.83
CA PRO A 158 -2.34 20.17 3.43
C PRO A 158 -0.85 20.51 3.23
N ASP A 159 -0.52 21.72 2.80
CA ASP A 159 0.87 22.15 2.63
C ASP A 159 1.60 22.29 3.99
N ALA A 160 0.91 22.68 5.06
CA ALA A 160 1.46 22.69 6.42
C ALA A 160 1.70 21.26 6.92
N VAL A 161 0.80 20.32 6.63
CA VAL A 161 0.99 18.89 6.97
C VAL A 161 2.22 18.33 6.26
N LEU A 162 2.38 18.58 4.96
CA LEU A 162 3.57 18.15 4.22
C LEU A 162 4.87 18.70 4.85
N ARG A 163 4.91 20.00 5.14
CA ARG A 163 6.07 20.60 5.81
C ARG A 163 6.38 19.93 7.14
N ALA A 164 5.37 19.71 7.96
CA ALA A 164 5.53 19.08 9.26
C ALA A 164 6.04 17.64 9.18
N VAL A 165 5.58 16.86 8.19
CA VAL A 165 6.09 15.49 7.92
C VAL A 165 7.55 15.52 7.51
N LEU A 166 7.95 16.43 6.62
CA LEU A 166 9.35 16.58 6.20
C LEU A 166 10.27 17.01 7.34
N ASP A 167 9.82 17.95 8.17
CA ASP A 167 10.59 18.45 9.33
C ASP A 167 10.77 17.33 10.37
N GLU A 168 9.74 16.55 10.63
CA GLU A 168 9.81 15.43 11.57
C GLU A 168 10.74 14.31 11.04
N ALA A 169 10.66 13.99 9.74
CA ALA A 169 11.57 13.05 9.12
C ALA A 169 13.04 13.50 9.24
N GLN A 170 13.29 14.80 9.08
CA GLN A 170 14.62 15.37 9.28
C GLN A 170 15.06 15.29 10.75
N ARG A 171 14.15 15.58 11.69
CA ARG A 171 14.42 15.46 13.14
C ARG A 171 14.78 14.00 13.49
N LEU A 172 13.95 13.03 13.07
CA LEU A 172 14.20 11.61 13.30
C LEU A 172 15.51 11.15 12.68
N SER A 173 15.83 11.63 11.49
CA SER A 173 17.08 11.31 10.80
C SER A 173 18.34 11.75 11.56
N ARG A 174 18.25 12.83 12.35
CA ARG A 174 19.36 13.38 13.16
C ARG A 174 19.40 12.81 14.57
N ALA A 175 18.24 12.76 15.23
CA ALA A 175 18.14 12.43 16.65
C ALA A 175 17.76 10.95 16.90
N GLY A 176 17.28 10.24 15.86
CA GLY A 176 16.69 8.92 16.04
C GLY A 176 15.32 8.96 16.75
N PHE A 177 14.88 7.79 17.15
CA PHE A 177 13.67 7.59 17.96
C PHE A 177 13.96 6.62 19.11
N ASP A 178 13.07 6.57 20.10
CA ASP A 178 13.21 5.70 21.26
C ASP A 178 13.18 4.22 20.88
N ARG A 179 14.19 3.47 21.31
CA ARG A 179 14.28 2.02 21.11
C ARG A 179 13.08 1.28 21.70
N ALA A 180 12.56 1.70 22.84
CA ALA A 180 11.39 1.10 23.46
C ALA A 180 10.12 1.29 22.61
N LEU A 181 10.01 2.39 21.88
CA LEU A 181 8.95 2.61 20.89
C LEU A 181 9.03 1.55 19.78
N PHE A 182 10.20 1.36 19.18
CA PHE A 182 10.41 0.37 18.15
C PHE A 182 10.06 -1.04 18.64
N ASP A 183 10.58 -1.44 19.80
CA ASP A 183 10.36 -2.77 20.38
C ASP A 183 8.88 -3.03 20.70
N ARG A 184 8.11 -1.98 21.00
CA ARG A 184 6.66 -2.06 21.18
C ARG A 184 5.92 -2.21 19.87
N LEU A 185 6.26 -1.38 18.86
CA LEU A 185 5.60 -1.36 17.57
C LEU A 185 5.83 -2.66 16.79
N ILE A 186 7.07 -3.17 16.77
CA ILE A 186 7.37 -4.43 16.07
C ILE A 186 6.62 -5.61 16.69
N ARG A 187 6.55 -5.67 18.04
CA ARG A 187 5.77 -6.72 18.73
C ARG A 187 4.27 -6.58 18.49
N SER A 188 3.74 -5.37 18.49
CA SER A 188 2.34 -5.10 18.19
C SER A 188 1.97 -5.50 16.76
N SER A 189 2.81 -5.15 15.79
CA SER A 189 2.61 -5.50 14.38
C SER A 189 2.69 -7.00 14.14
N LEU A 190 3.70 -7.68 14.72
CA LEU A 190 3.80 -9.15 14.69
C LEU A 190 2.58 -9.81 15.34
N GLY A 191 2.14 -9.28 16.48
CA GLY A 191 0.96 -9.80 17.18
C GLY A 191 -0.33 -9.65 16.37
N ARG A 192 -0.52 -8.55 15.67
CA ARG A 192 -1.64 -8.35 14.72
C ARG A 192 -1.59 -9.40 13.61
N ARG A 193 -0.44 -9.56 12.96
CA ARG A 193 -0.27 -10.54 11.87
C ARG A 193 -0.46 -11.98 12.33
N THR A 194 -0.02 -12.30 13.57
CA THR A 194 -0.29 -13.62 14.17
C THR A 194 -1.77 -13.84 14.43
N ARG A 195 -2.49 -12.80 14.89
CA ARG A 195 -3.94 -12.89 15.11
C ARG A 195 -4.71 -13.05 13.79
N ASP A 196 -4.23 -12.45 12.69
CA ASP A 196 -4.84 -12.59 11.36
C ASP A 196 -4.86 -14.07 10.89
N LEU A 197 -4.02 -14.94 11.47
CA LEU A 197 -4.05 -16.39 11.17
C LEU A 197 -5.34 -17.07 11.65
N ASP A 198 -6.09 -16.48 12.57
CA ASP A 198 -7.39 -17.00 13.01
C ASP A 198 -8.50 -16.74 11.97
N SER A 199 -8.24 -15.91 10.95
CA SER A 199 -9.17 -15.61 9.86
C SER A 199 -8.78 -16.39 8.60
N PHE A 200 -9.63 -17.32 8.18
CA PHE A 200 -9.43 -18.09 6.95
C PHE A 200 -9.33 -17.19 5.71
N GLU A 201 -10.16 -16.15 5.64
CA GLU A 201 -10.13 -15.17 4.56
C GLU A 201 -8.80 -14.42 4.51
N SER A 202 -8.33 -13.90 5.66
CA SER A 202 -7.05 -13.20 5.75
C SER A 202 -5.88 -14.09 5.36
N VAL A 203 -5.88 -15.35 5.79
CA VAL A 203 -4.83 -16.33 5.44
C VAL A 203 -4.83 -16.59 3.93
N CYS A 204 -5.99 -16.91 3.34
CA CYS A 204 -6.10 -17.14 1.89
C CYS A 204 -5.63 -15.93 1.08
N TYR A 205 -6.11 -14.73 1.43
CA TYR A 205 -5.73 -13.49 0.75
C TYR A 205 -4.21 -13.27 0.79
N ARG A 206 -3.61 -13.36 1.97
CA ARG A 206 -2.17 -13.14 2.15
C ARG A 206 -1.33 -14.21 1.47
N MET A 207 -1.70 -15.49 1.59
CA MET A 207 -1.00 -16.56 0.88
C MET A 207 -1.00 -16.33 -0.65
N CYS A 208 -2.14 -15.94 -1.22
CA CYS A 208 -2.21 -15.62 -2.64
C CYS A 208 -1.38 -14.38 -3.00
N ALA A 209 -1.48 -13.29 -2.23
CA ALA A 209 -0.74 -12.06 -2.49
C ALA A 209 0.78 -12.29 -2.48
N TYR A 210 1.30 -12.92 -1.41
CA TYR A 210 2.73 -13.18 -1.29
C TYR A 210 3.24 -14.25 -2.27
N HIS A 211 2.39 -15.21 -2.66
CA HIS A 211 2.76 -16.18 -3.71
C HIS A 211 3.14 -15.48 -5.02
N PHE A 212 2.35 -14.50 -5.46
CA PHE A 212 2.65 -13.74 -6.68
C PHE A 212 3.91 -12.87 -6.57
N ASP A 213 4.34 -12.56 -5.37
CA ASP A 213 5.62 -11.90 -5.09
C ASP A 213 6.78 -12.89 -4.90
N GLY A 214 6.49 -14.19 -4.95
CA GLY A 214 7.49 -15.25 -4.79
C GLY A 214 7.94 -15.45 -3.33
N VAL A 215 7.05 -15.17 -2.37
CA VAL A 215 7.31 -15.30 -0.92
C VAL A 215 6.39 -16.34 -0.31
N ASP A 216 6.93 -17.17 0.57
CA ASP A 216 6.11 -17.93 1.50
C ASP A 216 5.59 -17.00 2.60
N TYR A 217 4.26 -16.86 2.67
CA TYR A 217 3.62 -16.02 3.69
C TYR A 217 4.06 -16.37 5.12
N PHE A 218 4.24 -17.65 5.42
CA PHE A 218 4.61 -18.13 6.75
C PHE A 218 6.06 -17.81 7.15
N SER A 219 6.85 -17.22 6.24
CA SER A 219 8.18 -16.65 6.58
C SER A 219 8.10 -15.30 7.31
N PHE A 220 6.90 -14.75 7.55
CA PHE A 220 6.78 -13.43 8.21
C PHE A 220 7.48 -13.34 9.59
N PRO A 221 7.52 -14.37 10.47
CA PRO A 221 8.25 -14.25 11.72
C PRO A 221 9.75 -14.00 11.52
N GLU A 222 10.35 -14.65 10.51
CA GLU A 222 11.74 -14.42 10.12
C GLU A 222 11.97 -13.00 9.59
N ALA A 223 11.07 -12.51 8.73
CA ALA A 223 11.11 -11.14 8.25
C ALA A 223 11.07 -10.13 9.40
N TYR A 224 10.14 -10.28 10.35
CA TYR A 224 10.06 -9.42 11.53
C TYR A 224 11.32 -9.47 12.40
N ALA A 225 11.90 -10.67 12.61
CA ALA A 225 13.11 -10.84 13.40
C ALA A 225 14.35 -10.17 12.76
N SER A 226 14.33 -9.99 11.45
CA SER A 226 15.44 -9.38 10.70
C SER A 226 15.43 -7.85 10.69
N VAL A 227 14.31 -7.20 11.06
CA VAL A 227 14.16 -5.74 11.00
C VAL A 227 14.78 -5.07 12.21
N THR A 228 15.59 -4.05 11.96
CA THR A 228 16.28 -3.27 12.99
C THR A 228 15.81 -1.80 13.02
N PRO A 229 16.02 -1.07 14.13
CA PRO A 229 15.76 0.37 14.18
C PRO A 229 16.48 1.17 13.12
N GLU A 230 17.70 0.77 12.79
CA GLU A 230 18.50 1.47 11.76
C GLU A 230 17.89 1.30 10.36
N ASP A 231 17.30 0.14 10.06
CA ASP A 231 16.58 -0.06 8.79
C ASP A 231 15.43 0.94 8.62
N VAL A 232 14.67 1.18 9.70
CA VAL A 232 13.57 2.14 9.71
C VAL A 232 14.09 3.58 9.57
N LEU A 233 15.16 3.93 10.28
CA LEU A 233 15.78 5.24 10.13
C LEU A 233 16.34 5.46 8.73
N GLN A 234 16.95 4.43 8.16
CA GLN A 234 17.47 4.48 6.79
C GLN A 234 16.34 4.67 5.77
N PHE A 235 15.21 3.97 5.96
CA PHE A 235 14.04 4.15 5.12
C PHE A 235 13.53 5.59 5.19
N ILE A 236 13.33 6.15 6.39
CA ILE A 236 12.90 7.54 6.57
C ILE A 236 13.87 8.52 5.88
N ARG A 237 15.18 8.36 6.07
CA ARG A 237 16.22 9.20 5.46
C ARG A 237 16.23 9.14 3.93
N GLN A 238 15.93 8.00 3.35
CA GLN A 238 16.01 7.79 1.91
C GLN A 238 14.72 8.17 1.19
N VAL A 239 13.57 7.92 1.83
CA VAL A 239 12.26 8.03 1.20
C VAL A 239 11.61 9.39 1.47
N ILE A 240 11.58 9.84 2.74
CA ILE A 240 10.82 11.04 3.10
C ILE A 240 11.66 12.30 2.81
N ARG A 241 11.66 12.67 1.52
CA ARG A 241 12.45 13.77 0.98
C ARG A 241 11.65 14.64 0.03
N PRO A 242 11.90 15.96 -0.03
CA PRO A 242 11.16 16.88 -0.90
C PRO A 242 11.19 16.52 -2.39
N GLU A 243 12.29 15.93 -2.88
CA GLU A 243 12.42 15.54 -4.27
C GLU A 243 11.56 14.33 -4.66
N ARG A 244 11.19 13.49 -3.70
CA ARG A 244 10.33 12.31 -3.86
C ARG A 244 8.86 12.57 -3.55
N ALA A 245 8.56 13.74 -2.98
CA ALA A 245 7.23 14.11 -2.54
C ALA A 245 6.32 14.56 -3.70
N ALA A 246 5.09 14.11 -3.66
CA ALA A 246 3.98 14.66 -4.43
C ALA A 246 2.77 14.86 -3.52
N LEU A 247 2.10 16.00 -3.64
CA LEU A 247 0.91 16.37 -2.89
C LEU A 247 -0.27 16.54 -3.83
N SER A 248 -1.29 15.72 -3.67
CA SER A 248 -2.57 15.83 -4.37
C SER A 248 -3.62 16.38 -3.40
N ILE A 249 -4.30 17.44 -3.81
CA ILE A 249 -5.31 18.11 -2.99
C ILE A 249 -6.61 18.16 -3.77
N ILE A 250 -7.70 17.80 -3.11
CA ILE A 250 -9.05 18.02 -3.57
C ILE A 250 -9.65 19.11 -2.70
N LEU A 251 -10.11 20.19 -3.32
CA LEU A 251 -10.80 21.30 -2.67
C LEU A 251 -12.30 21.22 -2.94
N PRO A 252 -13.14 21.73 -2.02
CA PRO A 252 -14.55 21.95 -2.32
C PRO A 252 -14.73 22.80 -3.58
N ASN A 253 -15.80 22.55 -4.32
CA ASN A 253 -16.22 23.49 -5.38
C ASN A 253 -16.48 24.85 -4.74
N GLU A 254 -16.11 25.93 -5.45
CA GLU A 254 -16.53 27.26 -5.04
C GLU A 254 -18.07 27.29 -5.05
N SER A 255 -18.68 27.60 -3.91
CA SER A 255 -20.12 27.79 -3.84
C SER A 255 -20.50 28.93 -4.80
N GLU A 256 -21.50 28.73 -5.67
CA GLU A 256 -22.09 29.78 -6.51
C GLU A 256 -22.85 30.87 -5.68
N GLU A 257 -22.45 31.14 -4.46
CA GLU A 257 -22.97 32.22 -3.63
C GLU A 257 -22.06 33.43 -3.68
N SER A 258 -22.00 34.11 -4.81
CA SER A 258 -21.62 35.54 -4.93
C SER A 258 -21.93 36.04 -6.35
N ALA A 259 -23.20 36.07 -6.73
CA ALA A 259 -23.65 36.89 -7.85
C ALA A 259 -24.94 37.64 -7.48
#